data_5bc4766e5e0a319238214b19b22ebee8
#
_entry.id   5bc4766e5e0a319238214b19b22ebee8
#
_cell.length_a   1.000
_cell.length_b   1.000
_cell.length_c   1.000
_cell.angle_alpha   90.00
_cell.angle_beta   90.00
_cell.angle_gamma   90.00
#
_symmetry.space_group_name_H-M   'P 1'
#
loop_
_entity.id
_entity.type
_entity.pdbx_description
1 polymer ?
#
loop_
_entity_poly.entity_id
_entity_poly.type
_entity_poly.pdbx_seq_one_letter_code
_entity_poly.pdbx_strand_id
1 'polypeptide(L)'
;MNADLLAKAKAAMAAKAAQKLVQLATPAEGGYKTNPGLTSTSQPAPAIANQPAIASQQASLDPVAKAKALLAAKLASKQVQASQPASQQPASGIHILDRYGNQIQLNAKQAEFATLASQRQSAVLIGAAGTGKTTSMKAAIKLLIDSGIGLLESNGHKKLVTSGTPAIVGCAYTRIAVANLRANMPADMKPNCLTIHALLEYQPVFEDYVDEHGNFRTKKYFAPNRNASNPLDSSIKCIIIDEASMLDLELFKLLLDAIQHPVQFIFLGDINQLPPVFGSAVLGFAMNALPTVELTEVYRNAGPIVSFAHRILSGKPVPANQLDSVAIPDTVKVQPWKKKLYAEDAVIYAAKLLINAFDHKLLDPELDMILCPFNKAFGTDYLNRAIAHHLSVASGEPTYEIITGWKKVYLAVGDRVLYEKEPARVISISTNMAYRGVQPQPADIYLDREGLLTKQSDTLLGNTATSLDQDIDDFLDSVVSATGEDTQAEGAARAASHVVTLQLADGSEVSLDTAGQLNALLLGYVLTVHKAQGSEWRKVILVTHHSHNSMLARELLYTAVTRAKESIHIIGEPDVLERGITNQKIVGNNLQAKAEYFKGKASNMDISWLRWQ
;
A
#
# COMPACT_ATOMS: atom_id res chain seq x y z
N MET A 1 27.98 7.22 7.04
CA MET A 1 27.46 7.50 5.68
C MET A 1 25.96 7.80 5.65
N ASN A 2 25.17 7.36 6.65
CA ASN A 2 23.72 7.57 6.65
C ASN A 2 23.22 8.89 7.26
N ALA A 3 24.01 9.56 8.11
CA ALA A 3 23.63 10.87 8.67
C ALA A 3 23.52 11.95 7.59
N ASP A 4 24.38 11.87 6.58
CA ASP A 4 24.38 12.80 5.44
C ASP A 4 23.18 12.59 4.51
N LEU A 5 22.70 11.35 4.38
CA LEU A 5 21.49 11.02 3.62
C LEU A 5 20.22 11.49 4.34
N LEU A 6 20.15 11.33 5.64
CA LEU A 6 19.02 11.82 6.46
C LEU A 6 19.01 13.36 6.52
N ALA A 7 20.19 13.99 6.65
CA ALA A 7 20.33 15.44 6.57
C ALA A 7 19.95 15.97 5.19
N LYS A 8 20.32 15.28 4.11
CA LYS A 8 19.92 15.62 2.73
C LYS A 8 18.42 15.42 2.50
N ALA A 9 17.83 14.34 3.07
CA ALA A 9 16.38 14.13 3.01
C ALA A 9 15.62 15.23 3.77
N LYS A 10 16.04 15.59 4.98
CA LYS A 10 15.46 16.70 5.74
C LYS A 10 15.64 18.05 5.02
N ALA A 11 16.80 18.30 4.43
CA ALA A 11 17.06 19.51 3.66
C ALA A 11 16.24 19.57 2.38
N ALA A 12 16.06 18.46 1.67
CA ALA A 12 15.21 18.37 0.48
C ALA A 12 13.72 18.58 0.79
N MET A 13 13.28 18.10 1.96
CA MET A 13 11.91 18.33 2.44
C MET A 13 11.68 19.77 2.86
N ALA A 14 12.61 20.37 3.59
CA ALA A 14 12.55 21.79 3.96
C ALA A 14 12.55 22.69 2.71
N ALA A 15 13.34 22.37 1.69
CA ALA A 15 13.35 23.07 0.42
C ALA A 15 12.01 22.92 -0.35
N LYS A 16 11.39 21.73 -0.32
CA LYS A 16 10.06 21.50 -0.91
C LYS A 16 8.95 22.24 -0.17
N ALA A 17 9.01 22.29 1.16
CA ALA A 17 8.08 23.05 1.98
C ALA A 17 8.22 24.56 1.71
N ALA A 18 9.45 25.07 1.60
CA ALA A 18 9.73 26.47 1.26
C ALA A 18 9.25 26.82 -0.16
N GLN A 19 9.43 25.95 -1.15
CA GLN A 19 8.89 26.17 -2.50
C GLN A 19 7.36 26.20 -2.53
N LYS A 20 6.71 25.38 -1.71
CA LYS A 20 5.25 25.37 -1.61
C LYS A 20 4.70 26.63 -0.92
N LEU A 21 5.41 27.16 0.06
CA LEU A 21 5.10 28.43 0.71
C LEU A 21 5.28 29.63 -0.25
N VAL A 22 6.29 29.62 -1.11
CA VAL A 22 6.49 30.66 -2.13
C VAL A 22 5.39 30.61 -3.21
N GLN A 23 4.91 29.43 -3.59
CA GLN A 23 3.78 29.30 -4.53
C GLN A 23 2.43 29.75 -3.94
N LEU A 24 2.29 29.75 -2.62
CA LEU A 24 1.09 30.25 -1.92
C LEU A 24 1.13 31.75 -1.62
N ALA A 25 2.30 32.38 -1.75
CA ALA A 25 2.52 33.78 -1.40
C ALA A 25 2.52 34.74 -2.60
N THR A 26 2.30 34.28 -3.84
CA THR A 26 2.15 35.18 -5.01
C THR A 26 0.69 35.58 -5.17
N PRO A 27 0.36 36.90 -5.02
CA PRO A 27 -0.98 37.38 -5.27
C PRO A 27 -1.28 37.34 -6.77
N ALA A 28 -2.43 36.82 -7.14
CA ALA A 28 -2.97 36.93 -8.48
C ALA A 28 -3.32 38.39 -8.78
N GLU A 29 -2.57 39.03 -9.64
CA GLU A 29 -2.95 40.33 -10.20
C GLU A 29 -4.15 40.20 -11.13
N GLY A 30 -5.29 40.65 -10.66
CA GLY A 30 -6.52 40.80 -11.44
C GLY A 30 -6.46 42.04 -12.32
N GLY A 31 -6.35 41.84 -13.62
CA GLY A 31 -6.52 42.90 -14.61
C GLY A 31 -7.92 42.89 -15.21
N TYR A 32 -8.78 43.79 -14.77
CA TYR A 32 -10.03 44.12 -15.45
C TYR A 32 -9.74 44.74 -16.82
N LYS A 33 -10.35 44.22 -17.88
CA LYS A 33 -10.63 44.99 -19.10
C LYS A 33 -12.05 44.76 -19.58
N THR A 34 -12.71 45.88 -19.71
CA THR A 34 -14.07 46.15 -20.14
C THR A 34 -14.32 45.79 -21.60
N ASN A 35 -15.52 45.27 -21.85
CA ASN A 35 -16.16 45.18 -23.19
C ASN A 35 -16.63 46.57 -23.65
N PRO A 36 -16.69 46.83 -24.97
CA PRO A 36 -18.02 46.99 -25.56
C PRO A 36 -18.15 46.56 -27.04
N GLY A 37 -19.37 46.18 -27.44
CA GLY A 37 -19.91 46.46 -28.79
C GLY A 37 -20.40 45.26 -29.59
N LEU A 38 -21.68 45.09 -29.56
CA LEU A 38 -22.57 44.36 -30.51
C LEU A 38 -22.29 44.69 -31.99
N THR A 39 -22.40 43.72 -32.88
CA THR A 39 -23.39 43.76 -33.96
C THR A 39 -23.49 42.40 -34.70
N SER A 40 -24.70 42.11 -35.06
CA SER A 40 -25.31 41.00 -35.79
C SER A 40 -24.86 40.85 -37.26
N THR A 41 -24.86 39.64 -37.84
CA THR A 41 -25.79 39.26 -38.91
C THR A 41 -25.42 37.91 -39.56
N SER A 42 -26.41 37.03 -39.57
CA SER A 42 -26.92 36.14 -40.62
C SER A 42 -26.04 35.16 -41.40
N GLN A 43 -26.44 33.92 -41.31
CA GLN A 43 -26.32 32.83 -42.29
C GLN A 43 -26.90 33.18 -43.67
N PRO A 44 -26.65 32.42 -44.78
CA PRO A 44 -27.07 31.02 -44.89
C PRO A 44 -26.15 30.08 -45.73
N ALA A 45 -26.40 28.78 -45.61
CA ALA A 45 -26.07 27.72 -46.58
C ALA A 45 -27.15 27.76 -47.72
N PRO A 46 -27.11 26.98 -48.82
CA PRO A 46 -26.59 25.65 -49.06
C PRO A 46 -26.11 25.32 -50.49
N ALA A 47 -25.94 24.03 -50.80
CA ALA A 47 -26.11 23.29 -52.06
C ALA A 47 -24.87 22.67 -52.72
N ILE A 48 -24.77 21.37 -52.68
CA ILE A 48 -25.09 20.29 -53.63
C ILE A 48 -24.46 20.40 -55.02
N ALA A 49 -23.79 19.31 -55.36
CA ALA A 49 -23.69 18.61 -56.65
C ALA A 49 -22.43 18.73 -57.50
N ASN A 50 -21.92 17.58 -57.80
CA ASN A 50 -21.59 16.94 -59.08
C ASN A 50 -20.13 16.52 -59.26
N GLN A 51 -19.94 15.20 -59.33
CA GLN A 51 -18.91 14.56 -60.18
C GLN A 51 -19.25 14.85 -61.68
N PRO A 52 -18.33 14.85 -62.63
CA PRO A 52 -17.68 13.62 -63.06
C PRO A 52 -16.28 13.73 -63.70
N ALA A 53 -15.77 12.59 -64.06
CA ALA A 53 -14.92 12.25 -65.20
C ALA A 53 -13.41 12.10 -65.01
N ILE A 54 -13.04 10.88 -65.37
CA ILE A 54 -11.77 10.24 -65.66
C ILE A 54 -10.92 11.02 -66.63
N ALA A 55 -9.64 11.22 -66.30
CA ALA A 55 -8.59 11.38 -67.30
C ALA A 55 -7.25 10.86 -66.76
N SER A 56 -6.74 9.87 -67.48
CA SER A 56 -5.44 9.26 -67.39
C SER A 56 -4.31 10.26 -67.61
N GLN A 57 -3.34 10.37 -66.67
CA GLN A 57 -2.00 10.79 -66.96
C GLN A 57 -1.00 9.97 -66.16
N GLN A 58 -0.20 9.17 -66.88
CA GLN A 58 1.03 8.57 -66.39
C GLN A 58 2.04 9.67 -66.10
N ALA A 59 2.34 9.93 -64.84
CA ALA A 59 3.49 10.71 -64.42
C ALA A 59 4.49 9.75 -63.77
N SER A 60 5.70 9.72 -64.28
CA SER A 60 6.87 8.96 -63.82
C SER A 60 7.19 9.36 -62.39
N LEU A 61 7.00 8.44 -61.48
CA LEU A 61 7.33 8.59 -60.05
C LEU A 61 8.86 8.53 -59.87
N ASP A 62 9.38 9.53 -59.19
CA ASP A 62 10.74 9.68 -58.69
C ASP A 62 11.27 8.39 -58.05
N PRO A 63 12.48 7.91 -58.32
CA PRO A 63 13.08 6.67 -57.78
C PRO A 63 13.07 6.66 -56.25
N VAL A 64 13.13 7.82 -55.58
CA VAL A 64 13.08 7.93 -54.10
C VAL A 64 11.67 7.66 -53.56
N ALA A 65 10.63 8.08 -54.29
CA ALA A 65 9.24 7.79 -53.93
C ALA A 65 8.92 6.30 -54.09
N LYS A 66 9.50 5.66 -55.12
CA LYS A 66 9.38 4.22 -55.35
C LYS A 66 10.10 3.38 -54.29
N ALA A 67 11.25 3.84 -53.81
CA ALA A 67 12.00 3.20 -52.73
C ALA A 67 11.27 3.37 -51.36
N LYS A 68 10.68 4.54 -51.09
CA LYS A 68 9.85 4.76 -49.88
C LYS A 68 8.58 3.91 -49.89
N ALA A 69 7.93 3.77 -51.04
CA ALA A 69 6.75 2.91 -51.17
C ALA A 69 7.08 1.43 -50.99
N LEU A 70 8.24 0.96 -51.52
CA LEU A 70 8.71 -0.41 -51.30
C LEU A 70 9.11 -0.70 -49.85
N LEU A 71 9.69 0.29 -49.16
CA LEU A 71 10.05 0.18 -47.75
C LEU A 71 8.78 0.17 -46.86
N ALA A 72 7.79 1.00 -47.20
CA ALA A 72 6.50 1.00 -46.52
C ALA A 72 5.73 -0.31 -46.74
N ALA A 73 5.76 -0.86 -47.94
CA ALA A 73 5.16 -2.18 -48.25
C ALA A 73 5.88 -3.33 -47.53
N LYS A 74 7.21 -3.28 -47.39
CA LYS A 74 7.98 -4.25 -46.58
C LYS A 74 7.76 -4.11 -45.08
N LEU A 75 7.54 -2.91 -44.57
CA LEU A 75 7.16 -2.69 -43.17
C LEU A 75 5.72 -3.14 -42.90
N ALA A 76 4.81 -2.90 -43.82
CA ALA A 76 3.42 -3.36 -43.72
C ALA A 76 3.31 -4.88 -43.79
N SER A 77 4.08 -5.54 -44.68
CA SER A 77 4.12 -7.01 -44.74
C SER A 77 4.78 -7.65 -43.51
N LYS A 78 5.76 -6.98 -42.87
CA LYS A 78 6.28 -7.41 -41.56
C LYS A 78 5.28 -7.22 -40.41
N GLN A 79 4.45 -6.19 -40.46
CA GLN A 79 3.38 -5.99 -39.47
C GLN A 79 2.21 -6.98 -39.66
N VAL A 80 1.90 -7.37 -40.89
CA VAL A 80 0.85 -8.38 -41.18
C VAL A 80 1.31 -9.79 -40.83
N GLN A 81 2.63 -10.10 -40.89
CA GLN A 81 3.17 -11.38 -40.39
C GLN A 81 3.30 -11.43 -38.84
N ALA A 82 3.24 -10.26 -38.16
CA ALA A 82 3.21 -10.19 -36.69
C ALA A 82 1.80 -10.24 -36.09
N SER A 83 0.73 -10.30 -36.90
CA SER A 83 -0.66 -10.24 -36.47
C SER A 83 -1.52 -11.46 -36.85
N GLN A 84 -0.92 -12.62 -37.12
CA GLN A 84 -1.65 -13.87 -37.00
C GLN A 84 -1.48 -14.39 -35.56
N PRO A 85 -2.56 -14.56 -34.76
CA PRO A 85 -2.43 -15.30 -33.51
C PRO A 85 -2.03 -16.73 -33.92
N ALA A 86 -0.81 -17.11 -33.57
CA ALA A 86 -0.45 -18.51 -33.51
C ALA A 86 -1.54 -19.15 -32.65
N SER A 87 -2.24 -20.14 -33.20
CA SER A 87 -3.11 -21.03 -32.44
C SER A 87 -2.24 -21.69 -31.37
N GLN A 88 -2.15 -21.03 -30.20
CA GLN A 88 -1.49 -21.57 -29.02
C GLN A 88 -2.32 -22.77 -28.58
N GLN A 89 -1.79 -23.96 -28.83
CA GLN A 89 -2.22 -25.13 -28.08
C GLN A 89 -2.18 -24.76 -26.59
N PRO A 90 -3.21 -25.09 -25.80
CA PRO A 90 -3.15 -24.87 -24.36
C PRO A 90 -1.90 -25.57 -23.85
N ALA A 91 -1.14 -24.90 -22.98
CA ALA A 91 0.03 -25.49 -22.32
C ALA A 91 -0.46 -26.67 -21.47
N SER A 92 -0.62 -27.81 -22.12
CA SER A 92 -1.06 -29.08 -21.55
C SER A 92 0.10 -29.63 -20.72
N GLY A 93 0.07 -29.41 -19.42
CA GLY A 93 1.03 -30.01 -18.51
C GLY A 93 1.24 -29.33 -17.14
N ILE A 94 0.83 -28.11 -16.94
CA ILE A 94 1.00 -27.45 -15.63
C ILE A 94 -0.24 -27.73 -14.77
N HIS A 95 -0.12 -28.71 -13.86
CA HIS A 95 -1.20 -29.02 -12.92
C HIS A 95 -1.03 -28.21 -11.65
N ILE A 96 -1.89 -27.23 -11.44
CA ILE A 96 -1.99 -26.43 -10.21
C ILE A 96 -3.30 -26.81 -9.52
N LEU A 97 -3.24 -26.98 -8.21
CA LEU A 97 -4.42 -27.26 -7.41
C LEU A 97 -4.88 -26.00 -6.68
N ASP A 98 -6.20 -25.83 -6.58
CA ASP A 98 -6.80 -24.84 -5.70
C ASP A 98 -6.71 -25.29 -4.23
N ARG A 99 -7.21 -24.45 -3.29
CA ARG A 99 -7.25 -24.79 -1.87
C ARG A 99 -8.14 -25.99 -1.50
N TYR A 100 -8.96 -26.44 -2.44
CA TYR A 100 -9.87 -27.59 -2.27
C TYR A 100 -9.34 -28.83 -2.98
N GLY A 101 -8.18 -28.77 -3.64
CA GLY A 101 -7.58 -29.86 -4.39
C GLY A 101 -8.07 -30.00 -5.84
N ASN A 102 -8.88 -29.06 -6.34
CA ASN A 102 -9.34 -29.09 -7.72
C ASN A 102 -8.25 -28.55 -8.65
N GLN A 103 -8.13 -29.14 -9.83
CA GLN A 103 -7.20 -28.67 -10.84
C GLN A 103 -7.63 -27.32 -11.41
N ILE A 104 -6.71 -26.34 -11.37
CA ILE A 104 -6.88 -25.03 -11.99
C ILE A 104 -6.29 -25.08 -13.40
N GLN A 105 -7.08 -24.64 -14.39
CA GLN A 105 -6.59 -24.40 -15.74
C GLN A 105 -6.07 -22.96 -15.85
N LEU A 106 -4.82 -22.80 -16.26
CA LEU A 106 -4.21 -21.49 -16.48
C LEU A 106 -4.71 -20.89 -17.79
N ASN A 107 -4.95 -19.58 -17.79
CA ASN A 107 -5.14 -18.85 -19.05
C ASN A 107 -3.79 -18.61 -19.75
N ALA A 108 -3.84 -18.14 -21.00
CA ALA A 108 -2.66 -17.93 -21.83
C ALA A 108 -1.62 -17.01 -21.16
N LYS A 109 -2.07 -15.92 -20.50
CA LYS A 109 -1.18 -14.96 -19.82
C LYS A 109 -0.55 -15.54 -18.55
N GLN A 110 -1.30 -16.32 -17.80
CA GLN A 110 -0.78 -17.01 -16.61
C GLN A 110 0.27 -18.07 -17.01
N ALA A 111 0.00 -18.81 -18.10
CA ALA A 111 0.95 -19.79 -18.64
C ALA A 111 2.20 -19.11 -19.25
N GLU A 112 2.04 -17.99 -19.96
CA GLU A 112 3.13 -17.17 -20.47
C GLU A 112 4.08 -16.75 -19.34
N PHE A 113 3.53 -16.19 -18.25
CA PHE A 113 4.34 -15.79 -17.12
C PHE A 113 5.06 -16.97 -16.45
N ALA A 114 4.36 -18.07 -16.21
CA ALA A 114 4.97 -19.25 -15.60
C ALA A 114 6.12 -19.80 -16.45
N THR A 115 5.98 -19.77 -17.77
CA THR A 115 7.03 -20.17 -18.72
C THR A 115 8.23 -19.23 -18.67
N LEU A 116 8.01 -17.91 -18.68
CA LEU A 116 9.10 -16.93 -18.53
C LEU A 116 9.88 -17.14 -17.23
N ALA A 117 9.18 -17.32 -16.12
CA ALA A 117 9.81 -17.57 -14.83
C ALA A 117 10.66 -18.86 -14.84
N SER A 118 10.18 -19.93 -15.49
CA SER A 118 10.92 -21.21 -15.57
C SER A 118 12.23 -21.11 -16.37
N GLN A 119 12.34 -20.12 -17.25
CA GLN A 119 13.55 -19.85 -18.02
C GLN A 119 14.66 -19.15 -17.21
N ARG A 120 14.48 -19.00 -15.91
CA ARG A 120 15.42 -18.32 -14.99
C ARG A 120 15.65 -16.85 -15.34
N GLN A 121 14.71 -16.21 -16.03
CA GLN A 121 14.74 -14.79 -16.31
C GLN A 121 13.94 -14.02 -15.27
N SER A 122 14.46 -12.88 -14.83
CA SER A 122 13.70 -11.95 -14.02
C SER A 122 12.49 -11.44 -14.79
N ALA A 123 11.34 -11.37 -14.15
CA ALA A 123 10.08 -11.03 -14.80
C ALA A 123 9.12 -10.29 -13.86
N VAL A 124 8.17 -9.57 -14.46
CA VAL A 124 7.15 -8.81 -13.76
C VAL A 124 5.76 -9.35 -14.10
N LEU A 125 4.95 -9.61 -13.08
CA LEU A 125 3.53 -9.93 -13.22
C LEU A 125 2.69 -8.81 -12.63
N ILE A 126 1.95 -8.13 -13.49
CA ILE A 126 1.03 -7.06 -13.10
C ILE A 126 -0.41 -7.55 -13.23
N GLY A 127 -1.23 -7.18 -12.28
CA GLY A 127 -2.66 -7.46 -12.35
C GLY A 127 -3.42 -6.89 -11.17
N ALA A 128 -4.67 -6.54 -11.40
CA ALA A 128 -5.60 -6.11 -10.36
C ALA A 128 -5.85 -7.20 -9.31
N ALA A 129 -6.50 -6.85 -8.21
CA ALA A 129 -6.97 -7.84 -7.25
C ALA A 129 -7.91 -8.86 -7.95
N GLY A 130 -7.73 -10.16 -7.65
CA GLY A 130 -8.56 -11.22 -8.22
C GLY A 130 -8.23 -11.68 -9.64
N THR A 131 -7.16 -11.18 -10.27
CA THR A 131 -6.74 -11.61 -11.62
C THR A 131 -5.92 -12.90 -11.65
N GLY A 132 -5.63 -13.50 -10.49
CA GLY A 132 -4.91 -14.78 -10.43
C GLY A 132 -3.39 -14.66 -10.35
N LYS A 133 -2.84 -13.54 -9.88
CA LYS A 133 -1.39 -13.37 -9.63
C LYS A 133 -0.81 -14.52 -8.78
N THR A 134 -1.48 -14.85 -7.68
CA THR A 134 -1.07 -15.96 -6.79
C THR A 134 -1.08 -17.32 -7.49
N THR A 135 -2.05 -17.57 -8.36
CA THR A 135 -2.12 -18.81 -9.16
C THR A 135 -0.96 -18.89 -10.15
N SER A 136 -0.66 -17.78 -10.82
CA SER A 136 0.49 -17.68 -11.74
C SER A 136 1.82 -17.88 -11.02
N MET A 137 1.96 -17.31 -9.81
CA MET A 137 3.12 -17.53 -8.94
C MET A 137 3.30 -19.00 -8.58
N LYS A 138 2.23 -19.70 -8.15
CA LYS A 138 2.28 -21.14 -7.85
C LYS A 138 2.73 -21.96 -9.07
N ALA A 139 2.24 -21.60 -10.25
CA ALA A 139 2.65 -22.23 -11.50
C ALA A 139 4.15 -22.00 -11.78
N ALA A 140 4.62 -20.77 -11.63
CA ALA A 140 6.04 -20.44 -11.81
C ALA A 140 6.94 -21.20 -10.84
N ILE A 141 6.57 -21.25 -9.55
CA ILE A 141 7.30 -22.00 -8.51
C ILE A 141 7.37 -23.48 -8.87
N LYS A 142 6.22 -24.08 -9.23
CA LYS A 142 6.19 -25.50 -9.64
C LYS A 142 7.14 -25.77 -10.81
N LEU A 143 7.10 -24.97 -11.85
CA LEU A 143 8.00 -25.13 -12.99
C LEU A 143 9.47 -24.91 -12.62
N LEU A 144 9.78 -23.99 -11.72
CA LEU A 144 11.14 -23.79 -11.21
C LEU A 144 11.64 -25.02 -10.45
N ILE A 145 10.80 -25.62 -9.61
CA ILE A 145 11.14 -26.86 -8.89
C ILE A 145 11.30 -28.01 -9.87
N ASP A 146 10.36 -28.20 -10.79
CA ASP A 146 10.40 -29.24 -11.80
C ASP A 146 11.64 -29.11 -12.73
N SER A 147 12.14 -27.89 -12.94
CA SER A 147 13.37 -27.60 -13.69
C SER A 147 14.67 -27.80 -12.88
N GLY A 148 14.57 -28.33 -11.65
CA GLY A 148 15.72 -28.64 -10.82
C GLY A 148 16.41 -27.39 -10.24
N ILE A 149 15.64 -26.41 -9.74
CA ILE A 149 16.23 -25.32 -8.94
C ILE A 149 16.89 -25.92 -7.69
N GLY A 150 18.11 -25.58 -7.40
CA GLY A 150 18.88 -26.17 -6.30
C GLY A 150 18.19 -26.08 -4.93
N LEU A 151 18.87 -26.56 -3.89
CA LEU A 151 18.42 -26.44 -2.50
C LEU A 151 19.12 -25.27 -1.83
N LEU A 152 18.48 -24.71 -0.80
CA LEU A 152 19.07 -23.69 0.05
C LEU A 152 20.14 -24.32 0.97
N GLU A 153 21.28 -23.65 1.02
CA GLU A 153 22.38 -23.93 1.93
C GLU A 153 22.54 -22.74 2.89
N SER A 154 22.94 -22.99 4.13
CA SER A 154 23.00 -21.91 5.12
C SER A 154 24.38 -21.26 5.19
N ASN A 155 24.45 -19.96 5.03
CA ASN A 155 25.61 -19.13 5.38
C ASN A 155 25.43 -18.46 6.77
N GLY A 156 24.70 -19.08 7.68
CA GLY A 156 24.40 -18.53 9.00
C GLY A 156 23.22 -17.54 9.04
N HIS A 157 22.34 -17.55 8.06
CA HIS A 157 21.11 -16.72 8.10
C HIS A 157 20.18 -17.20 9.21
N LYS A 158 19.81 -16.30 10.14
CA LYS A 158 19.09 -16.64 11.38
C LYS A 158 17.65 -17.16 11.15
N LYS A 159 17.01 -16.80 10.03
CA LYS A 159 15.59 -17.04 9.77
C LYS A 159 15.32 -17.96 8.59
N LEU A 160 16.32 -18.30 7.77
CA LEU A 160 16.12 -19.20 6.65
C LEU A 160 16.26 -20.66 7.10
N VAL A 161 15.31 -21.47 6.67
CA VAL A 161 15.38 -22.93 6.79
C VAL A 161 15.95 -23.48 5.48
N THR A 162 16.96 -24.34 5.59
CA THR A 162 17.79 -24.75 4.45
C THR A 162 17.69 -26.22 4.10
N SER A 163 17.36 -27.06 5.06
CA SER A 163 17.28 -28.51 4.83
C SER A 163 16.09 -28.87 3.94
N GLY A 164 16.38 -29.37 2.75
CA GLY A 164 15.35 -29.83 1.79
C GLY A 164 14.53 -28.72 1.14
N THR A 165 14.89 -27.45 1.34
CA THR A 165 14.12 -26.29 0.84
C THR A 165 14.61 -25.86 -0.54
N PRO A 166 13.73 -25.65 -1.53
CA PRO A 166 14.13 -25.11 -2.82
C PRO A 166 14.82 -23.74 -2.69
N ALA A 167 15.76 -23.46 -3.57
CA ALA A 167 16.55 -22.23 -3.58
C ALA A 167 15.73 -20.98 -4.00
N ILE A 168 14.50 -20.89 -3.49
CA ILE A 168 13.54 -19.81 -3.72
C ILE A 168 13.19 -19.18 -2.38
N VAL A 169 13.25 -17.85 -2.29
CA VAL A 169 12.83 -17.08 -1.12
C VAL A 169 11.65 -16.20 -1.52
N GLY A 170 10.58 -16.22 -0.72
CA GLY A 170 9.43 -15.36 -0.90
C GLY A 170 9.54 -14.12 -0.02
N CYS A 171 9.37 -12.94 -0.60
CA CYS A 171 9.45 -11.67 0.13
C CYS A 171 8.23 -10.79 -0.10
N ALA A 172 7.90 -9.98 0.90
CA ALA A 172 6.99 -8.86 0.77
C ALA A 172 7.45 -7.70 1.68
N TYR A 173 6.85 -6.54 1.48
CA TYR A 173 7.19 -5.37 2.29
C TYR A 173 6.60 -5.45 3.70
N THR A 174 5.35 -5.91 3.85
CA THR A 174 4.65 -5.99 5.13
C THR A 174 4.54 -7.43 5.64
N ARG A 175 4.44 -7.61 6.98
CA ARG A 175 4.23 -8.94 7.58
C ARG A 175 2.90 -9.57 7.14
N ILE A 176 1.84 -8.76 6.98
CA ILE A 176 0.53 -9.25 6.51
C ILE A 176 0.65 -9.81 5.08
N ALA A 177 1.35 -9.10 4.19
CA ALA A 177 1.60 -9.60 2.84
C ALA A 177 2.46 -10.89 2.87
N VAL A 178 3.43 -10.99 3.78
CA VAL A 178 4.20 -12.23 4.01
C VAL A 178 3.30 -13.35 4.51
N ALA A 179 2.39 -13.10 5.43
CA ALA A 179 1.44 -14.11 5.92
C ALA A 179 0.56 -14.64 4.77
N ASN A 180 0.04 -13.74 3.92
CA ASN A 180 -0.71 -14.11 2.73
C ASN A 180 0.14 -14.90 1.71
N LEU A 181 1.38 -14.48 1.50
CA LEU A 181 2.34 -15.18 0.64
C LEU A 181 2.61 -16.58 1.18
N ARG A 182 2.91 -16.70 2.47
CA ARG A 182 3.17 -17.97 3.18
C ARG A 182 2.00 -18.95 3.09
N ALA A 183 0.77 -18.46 3.25
CA ALA A 183 -0.42 -19.31 3.12
C ALA A 183 -0.56 -19.95 1.73
N ASN A 184 0.04 -19.33 0.71
CA ASN A 184 -0.05 -19.77 -0.68
C ASN A 184 1.20 -20.50 -1.19
N MET A 185 2.26 -20.58 -0.40
CA MET A 185 3.49 -21.30 -0.74
C MET A 185 3.42 -22.79 -0.46
N PRO A 186 4.18 -23.63 -1.17
CA PRO A 186 4.42 -25.02 -0.78
C PRO A 186 4.92 -25.12 0.67
N ALA A 187 4.60 -26.24 1.34
CA ALA A 187 4.86 -26.42 2.77
C ALA A 187 6.34 -26.25 3.15
N ASP A 188 7.24 -26.76 2.33
CA ASP A 188 8.69 -26.69 2.47
C ASP A 188 9.26 -25.27 2.26
N MET A 189 8.51 -24.41 1.58
CA MET A 189 8.90 -23.02 1.33
C MET A 189 8.28 -22.01 2.31
N LYS A 190 7.26 -22.38 3.05
CA LYS A 190 6.58 -21.49 4.01
C LYS A 190 7.53 -20.81 5.00
N PRO A 191 8.52 -21.51 5.59
CA PRO A 191 9.47 -20.88 6.51
C PRO A 191 10.33 -19.78 5.87
N ASN A 192 10.55 -19.88 4.55
CA ASN A 192 11.37 -18.93 3.77
C ASN A 192 10.54 -17.82 3.12
N CYS A 193 9.36 -17.55 3.67
CA CYS A 193 8.57 -16.35 3.37
C CYS A 193 8.83 -15.30 4.45
N LEU A 194 9.53 -14.22 4.10
CA LEU A 194 10.03 -13.20 5.02
C LEU A 194 9.69 -11.80 4.52
N THR A 195 9.69 -10.81 5.41
CA THR A 195 9.79 -9.42 4.94
C THR A 195 11.18 -9.17 4.37
N ILE A 196 11.33 -8.20 3.46
CA ILE A 196 12.64 -7.83 2.92
C ILE A 196 13.58 -7.40 4.07
N HIS A 197 13.08 -6.69 5.07
CA HIS A 197 13.84 -6.33 6.26
C HIS A 197 14.34 -7.55 7.05
N ALA A 198 13.50 -8.58 7.17
CA ALA A 198 13.88 -9.82 7.84
C ALA A 198 14.91 -10.64 7.03
N LEU A 199 14.78 -10.62 5.68
CA LEU A 199 15.79 -11.23 4.80
C LEU A 199 17.14 -10.51 4.91
N LEU A 200 17.12 -9.19 5.04
CA LEU A 200 18.31 -8.37 5.25
C LEU A 200 18.83 -8.43 6.71
N GLU A 201 18.17 -9.17 7.61
CA GLU A 201 18.53 -9.30 9.03
C GLU A 201 18.76 -7.93 9.70
N TYR A 202 17.80 -7.01 9.55
CA TYR A 202 17.90 -5.72 10.23
C TYR A 202 18.12 -5.90 11.73
N GLN A 203 19.06 -5.16 12.27
CA GLN A 203 19.46 -5.22 13.68
C GLN A 203 19.69 -3.80 14.22
N PRO A 204 19.51 -3.58 15.53
CA PRO A 204 19.82 -2.31 16.14
C PRO A 204 21.33 -2.04 16.11
N VAL A 205 21.69 -0.84 15.72
CA VAL A 205 23.07 -0.33 15.75
C VAL A 205 23.09 0.87 16.70
N PHE A 206 24.05 0.91 17.59
CA PHE A 206 24.25 1.98 18.54
C PHE A 206 25.47 2.79 18.11
N GLU A 207 25.29 4.11 17.97
CA GLU A 207 26.33 5.04 17.57
C GLU A 207 26.44 6.14 18.62
N ASP A 208 27.61 6.21 19.27
CA ASP A 208 27.89 7.26 20.23
C ASP A 208 28.31 8.54 19.49
N TYR A 209 27.71 9.66 19.84
CA TYR A 209 28.03 10.97 19.30
C TYR A 209 28.02 12.03 20.40
N VAL A 210 28.66 13.15 20.13
CA VAL A 210 28.63 14.33 21.00
C VAL A 210 27.65 15.32 20.43
N ASP A 211 26.66 15.74 21.22
CA ASP A 211 25.67 16.71 20.80
C ASP A 211 26.25 18.14 20.70
N GLU A 212 25.48 19.10 20.19
CA GLU A 212 25.90 20.51 20.01
C GLU A 212 26.27 21.20 21.36
N HIS A 213 25.90 20.57 22.48
CA HIS A 213 26.18 21.08 23.84
C HIS A 213 27.36 20.34 24.51
N GLY A 214 28.06 19.45 23.78
CA GLY A 214 29.20 18.72 24.29
C GLY A 214 28.85 17.49 25.13
N ASN A 215 27.57 17.04 25.15
CA ASN A 215 27.18 15.87 25.92
C ASN A 215 27.34 14.61 25.06
N PHE A 216 27.83 13.54 25.66
CA PHE A 216 27.85 12.21 25.04
C PHE A 216 26.42 11.67 24.96
N ARG A 217 26.01 11.26 23.76
CA ARG A 217 24.73 10.65 23.49
C ARG A 217 24.90 9.42 22.62
N THR A 218 24.07 8.42 22.84
CA THR A 218 24.00 7.23 22.00
C THR A 218 22.75 7.31 21.13
N LYS A 219 22.95 7.24 19.81
CA LYS A 219 21.87 7.13 18.83
C LYS A 219 21.69 5.67 18.47
N LYS A 220 20.47 5.16 18.65
CA LYS A 220 20.07 3.84 18.16
C LYS A 220 19.40 4.01 16.80
N TYR A 221 19.80 3.20 15.84
CA TYR A 221 19.11 3.08 14.56
C TYR A 221 19.17 1.62 14.09
N PHE A 222 18.36 1.26 13.12
CA PHE A 222 18.35 -0.08 12.56
C PHE A 222 19.06 -0.08 11.21
N ALA A 223 19.91 -1.07 11.00
CA ALA A 223 20.65 -1.23 9.76
C ALA A 223 20.62 -2.70 9.31
N PRO A 224 20.70 -2.95 7.98
CA PRO A 224 20.78 -4.31 7.48
C PRO A 224 22.11 -4.95 7.88
N ASN A 225 22.04 -6.15 8.47
CA ASN A 225 23.22 -6.98 8.73
C ASN A 225 23.73 -7.63 7.43
N ARG A 226 22.84 -7.92 6.48
CA ARG A 226 23.17 -8.43 5.15
C ARG A 226 23.46 -7.28 4.21
N ASN A 227 24.68 -7.28 3.65
CA ASN A 227 25.24 -6.23 2.79
C ASN A 227 26.39 -6.79 1.96
N ALA A 228 27.12 -5.96 1.24
CA ALA A 228 28.26 -6.39 0.41
C ALA A 228 29.35 -7.14 1.18
N SER A 229 29.56 -6.82 2.47
CA SER A 229 30.57 -7.49 3.33
C SER A 229 30.03 -8.77 3.99
N ASN A 230 28.71 -8.89 4.12
CA ASN A 230 28.03 -10.06 4.68
C ASN A 230 26.86 -10.44 3.77
N PRO A 231 27.12 -10.98 2.58
CA PRO A 231 26.09 -11.17 1.56
C PRO A 231 25.08 -12.27 1.94
N LEU A 232 23.96 -12.26 1.24
CA LEU A 232 23.01 -13.35 1.23
C LEU A 232 23.64 -14.63 0.66
N ASP A 233 23.11 -15.77 1.09
CA ASP A 233 23.61 -17.08 0.68
C ASP A 233 23.58 -17.25 -0.84
N SER A 234 24.70 -17.71 -1.41
CA SER A 234 24.84 -17.93 -2.86
C SER A 234 23.95 -19.04 -3.42
N SER A 235 23.37 -19.87 -2.52
CA SER A 235 22.38 -20.89 -2.91
C SER A 235 21.01 -20.30 -3.23
N ILE A 236 20.70 -19.06 -2.78
CA ILE A 236 19.47 -18.36 -3.18
C ILE A 236 19.52 -18.08 -4.68
N LYS A 237 18.64 -18.70 -5.47
CA LYS A 237 18.61 -18.56 -6.93
C LYS A 237 17.44 -17.75 -7.44
N CYS A 238 16.37 -17.62 -6.64
CA CYS A 238 15.19 -16.86 -7.00
C CYS A 238 14.63 -16.13 -5.77
N ILE A 239 14.35 -14.85 -5.92
CA ILE A 239 13.63 -14.04 -4.94
C ILE A 239 12.31 -13.58 -5.57
N ILE A 240 11.21 -14.01 -4.97
CA ILE A 240 9.86 -13.61 -5.35
C ILE A 240 9.45 -12.45 -4.45
N ILE A 241 9.10 -11.32 -5.03
CA ILE A 241 8.65 -10.12 -4.31
C ILE A 241 7.17 -9.90 -4.60
N ASP A 242 6.33 -10.20 -3.61
CA ASP A 242 4.89 -9.94 -3.68
C ASP A 242 4.56 -8.54 -3.16
N GLU A 243 3.44 -7.96 -3.62
CA GLU A 243 3.05 -6.56 -3.37
C GLU A 243 4.20 -5.57 -3.67
N ALA A 244 4.91 -5.79 -4.78
CA ALA A 244 6.08 -5.01 -5.19
C ALA A 244 5.78 -3.53 -5.45
N SER A 245 4.50 -3.14 -5.55
CA SER A 245 4.05 -1.74 -5.62
C SER A 245 4.41 -0.93 -4.37
N MET A 246 4.64 -1.61 -3.23
CA MET A 246 5.01 -0.98 -1.96
C MET A 246 6.53 -0.84 -1.76
N LEU A 247 7.33 -1.53 -2.57
CA LEU A 247 8.78 -1.54 -2.45
C LEU A 247 9.37 -0.28 -3.10
N ASP A 248 10.11 0.50 -2.32
CA ASP A 248 10.86 1.66 -2.81
C ASP A 248 12.26 1.27 -3.32
N LEU A 249 12.86 2.20 -4.08
CA LEU A 249 14.18 2.01 -4.67
C LEU A 249 15.30 1.91 -3.62
N GLU A 250 15.18 2.56 -2.49
CA GLU A 250 16.21 2.58 -1.44
C GLU A 250 16.33 1.22 -0.77
N LEU A 251 15.20 0.64 -0.35
CA LEU A 251 15.19 -0.70 0.24
C LEU A 251 15.61 -1.76 -0.79
N PHE A 252 15.22 -1.60 -2.05
CA PHE A 252 15.65 -2.51 -3.12
C PHE A 252 17.15 -2.41 -3.38
N LYS A 253 17.74 -1.21 -3.29
CA LYS A 253 19.18 -1.03 -3.38
C LYS A 253 19.91 -1.79 -2.28
N LEU A 254 19.45 -1.68 -1.03
CA LEU A 254 20.02 -2.44 0.08
C LEU A 254 19.93 -3.96 -0.14
N LEU A 255 18.84 -4.44 -0.74
CA LEU A 255 18.69 -5.84 -1.13
C LEU A 255 19.72 -6.24 -2.21
N LEU A 256 19.92 -5.40 -3.24
CA LEU A 256 20.91 -5.66 -4.29
C LEU A 256 22.34 -5.62 -3.75
N ASP A 257 22.65 -4.71 -2.84
CA ASP A 257 23.98 -4.61 -2.21
C ASP A 257 24.31 -5.88 -1.39
N ALA A 258 23.29 -6.57 -0.86
CA ALA A 258 23.46 -7.83 -0.14
C ALA A 258 23.60 -9.06 -1.06
N ILE A 259 23.47 -8.91 -2.38
CA ILE A 259 23.53 -10.02 -3.35
C ILE A 259 24.82 -9.90 -4.17
N GLN A 260 25.68 -10.92 -4.05
CA GLN A 260 26.97 -10.98 -4.72
C GLN A 260 27.05 -12.10 -5.79
N HIS A 261 25.90 -12.65 -6.20
CA HIS A 261 25.77 -13.72 -7.17
C HIS A 261 24.52 -13.52 -8.02
N PRO A 262 24.39 -14.14 -9.19
CA PRO A 262 23.18 -14.01 -10.01
C PRO A 262 21.95 -14.57 -9.30
N VAL A 263 20.90 -13.75 -9.20
CA VAL A 263 19.59 -14.08 -8.61
C VAL A 263 18.49 -13.64 -9.55
N GLN A 264 17.55 -14.53 -9.80
CA GLN A 264 16.33 -14.21 -10.52
C GLN A 264 15.37 -13.45 -9.62
N PHE A 265 14.83 -12.32 -10.08
CA PHE A 265 13.76 -11.60 -9.42
C PHE A 265 12.42 -11.83 -10.10
N ILE A 266 11.40 -12.18 -9.33
CA ILE A 266 10.02 -12.27 -9.78
C ILE A 266 9.21 -11.24 -9.02
N PHE A 267 8.74 -10.20 -9.71
CA PHE A 267 7.94 -9.12 -9.13
C PHE A 267 6.46 -9.37 -9.39
N LEU A 268 5.67 -9.35 -8.32
CA LEU A 268 4.21 -9.45 -8.38
C LEU A 268 3.62 -8.18 -7.79
N GLY A 269 2.68 -7.56 -8.48
CA GLY A 269 2.07 -6.34 -7.94
C GLY A 269 0.92 -5.79 -8.77
N ASP A 270 0.40 -4.68 -8.29
CA ASP A 270 -0.62 -3.91 -8.96
C ASP A 270 -0.18 -2.44 -9.04
N ILE A 271 0.19 -2.00 -10.23
CA ILE A 271 0.69 -0.64 -10.47
C ILE A 271 -0.38 0.45 -10.23
N ASN A 272 -1.63 0.05 -10.04
CA ASN A 272 -2.74 0.95 -9.76
C ASN A 272 -2.97 1.18 -8.26
N GLN A 273 -2.33 0.37 -7.40
CA GLN A 273 -2.37 0.57 -5.95
C GLN A 273 -1.48 1.73 -5.51
N LEU A 274 -1.59 2.08 -4.23
CA LEU A 274 -0.76 3.13 -3.63
C LEU A 274 0.73 2.82 -3.83
N PRO A 275 1.50 3.79 -4.34
CA PRO A 275 2.95 3.68 -4.39
C PRO A 275 3.54 3.78 -2.98
N PRO A 276 4.83 3.47 -2.81
CA PRO A 276 5.54 3.72 -1.55
C PRO A 276 5.33 5.17 -1.12
N VAL A 277 5.22 5.39 0.18
CA VAL A 277 5.02 6.74 0.72
C VAL A 277 6.26 7.59 0.46
N PHE A 278 7.44 7.00 0.56
CA PHE A 278 8.70 7.63 0.18
C PHE A 278 9.30 6.96 -1.05
N GLY A 279 9.98 7.77 -1.83
CA GLY A 279 10.70 7.29 -3.00
C GLY A 279 9.79 6.91 -4.18
N SER A 280 10.33 6.13 -5.07
CA SER A 280 9.63 5.63 -6.26
C SER A 280 9.48 4.12 -6.19
N ALA A 281 8.33 3.61 -6.63
CA ALA A 281 8.04 2.19 -6.64
C ALA A 281 8.98 1.42 -7.58
N VAL A 282 9.68 0.42 -7.07
CA VAL A 282 10.54 -0.49 -7.85
C VAL A 282 9.76 -1.12 -9.01
N LEU A 283 8.50 -1.50 -8.76
CA LEU A 283 7.64 -2.13 -9.76
C LEU A 283 7.57 -1.33 -11.06
N GLY A 284 7.46 0.01 -10.97
CA GLY A 284 7.40 0.87 -12.15
C GLY A 284 8.69 0.87 -12.98
N PHE A 285 9.84 0.72 -12.35
CA PHE A 285 11.13 0.62 -13.03
C PHE A 285 11.34 -0.80 -13.60
N ALA A 286 10.98 -1.82 -12.83
CA ALA A 286 11.08 -3.21 -13.26
C ALA A 286 10.28 -3.48 -14.54
N MET A 287 9.04 -2.94 -14.64
CA MET A 287 8.20 -3.11 -15.83
C MET A 287 8.75 -2.46 -17.10
N ASN A 288 9.68 -1.50 -16.96
CA ASN A 288 10.38 -0.91 -18.14
C ASN A 288 11.60 -1.70 -18.58
N ALA A 289 12.20 -2.47 -17.67
CA ALA A 289 13.47 -3.15 -17.89
C ALA A 289 13.32 -4.66 -18.12
N LEU A 290 12.25 -5.27 -17.59
CA LEU A 290 12.03 -6.71 -17.58
C LEU A 290 10.82 -7.12 -18.41
N PRO A 291 10.78 -8.36 -18.91
CA PRO A 291 9.57 -8.94 -19.46
C PRO A 291 8.40 -8.80 -18.50
N THR A 292 7.34 -8.16 -18.96
CA THR A 292 6.17 -7.83 -18.13
C THR A 292 4.92 -8.50 -18.70
N VAL A 293 4.24 -9.29 -17.89
CA VAL A 293 2.95 -9.90 -18.21
C VAL A 293 1.85 -9.21 -17.44
N GLU A 294 0.81 -8.76 -18.14
CA GLU A 294 -0.37 -8.13 -17.53
C GLU A 294 -1.54 -9.11 -17.53
N LEU A 295 -2.08 -9.38 -16.32
CA LEU A 295 -3.31 -10.15 -16.13
C LEU A 295 -4.51 -9.21 -16.12
N THR A 296 -5.36 -9.32 -17.11
CA THR A 296 -6.56 -8.48 -17.27
C THR A 296 -7.86 -9.23 -16.95
N GLU A 297 -7.84 -10.57 -16.96
CA GLU A 297 -9.02 -11.39 -16.65
C GLU A 297 -9.23 -11.49 -15.14
N VAL A 298 -10.45 -11.22 -14.68
CA VAL A 298 -10.82 -11.26 -13.26
C VAL A 298 -11.58 -12.55 -12.98
N TYR A 299 -11.06 -13.38 -12.07
CA TYR A 299 -11.62 -14.68 -11.68
C TYR A 299 -12.39 -14.63 -10.35
N ARG A 300 -12.26 -13.54 -9.59
CA ARG A 300 -12.97 -13.39 -8.32
C ARG A 300 -14.43 -13.01 -8.57
N ASN A 301 -15.37 -13.65 -7.86
CA ASN A 301 -16.82 -13.33 -7.90
C ASN A 301 -17.16 -11.95 -7.29
N ALA A 302 -16.28 -10.99 -7.40
CA ALA A 302 -16.45 -9.63 -6.88
C ALA A 302 -16.86 -8.66 -8.01
N GLY A 303 -17.67 -9.11 -8.97
CA GLY A 303 -18.05 -8.34 -10.16
C GLY A 303 -18.39 -6.88 -9.90
N PRO A 304 -19.27 -6.53 -8.92
CA PRO A 304 -19.61 -5.15 -8.61
C PRO A 304 -18.47 -4.31 -8.06
N ILE A 305 -17.69 -4.87 -7.12
CA ILE A 305 -16.54 -4.17 -6.50
C ILE A 305 -15.44 -3.93 -7.55
N VAL A 306 -15.17 -4.94 -8.37
CA VAL A 306 -14.17 -4.82 -9.45
C VAL A 306 -14.63 -3.80 -10.50
N SER A 307 -15.90 -3.81 -10.89
CA SER A 307 -16.47 -2.82 -11.81
C SER A 307 -16.33 -1.40 -11.25
N PHE A 308 -16.58 -1.21 -9.95
CA PHE A 308 -16.40 0.08 -9.29
C PHE A 308 -14.92 0.48 -9.22
N ALA A 309 -14.02 -0.44 -8.89
CA ALA A 309 -12.58 -0.21 -8.89
C ALA A 309 -12.07 0.21 -10.29
N HIS A 310 -12.53 -0.44 -11.36
CA HIS A 310 -12.22 -0.06 -12.74
C HIS A 310 -12.78 1.33 -13.09
N ARG A 311 -13.97 1.67 -12.59
CA ARG A 311 -14.53 3.01 -12.77
C ARG A 311 -13.64 4.07 -12.10
N ILE A 312 -13.14 3.83 -10.89
CA ILE A 312 -12.16 4.69 -10.22
C ILE A 312 -10.92 4.85 -11.12
N LEU A 313 -10.35 3.74 -11.62
CA LEU A 313 -9.17 3.77 -12.48
C LEU A 313 -9.40 4.54 -13.79
N SER A 314 -10.61 4.50 -14.34
CA SER A 314 -10.95 5.26 -15.55
C SER A 314 -10.98 6.78 -15.33
N GLY A 315 -10.91 7.24 -14.09
CA GLY A 315 -11.01 8.67 -13.74
C GLY A 315 -12.38 9.28 -14.00
N LYS A 316 -13.40 8.46 -14.23
CA LYS A 316 -14.76 8.92 -14.46
C LYS A 316 -15.49 9.02 -13.13
N PRO A 317 -15.76 10.22 -12.61
CA PRO A 317 -16.45 10.40 -11.36
C PRO A 317 -17.88 9.87 -11.44
N VAL A 318 -18.42 9.51 -10.29
CA VAL A 318 -19.85 9.21 -10.15
C VAL A 318 -20.52 10.51 -9.72
N PRO A 319 -21.38 11.13 -10.54
CA PRO A 319 -22.08 12.33 -10.14
C PRO A 319 -22.85 12.12 -8.84
N ALA A 320 -22.86 13.11 -7.97
CA ALA A 320 -23.47 13.02 -6.64
C ALA A 320 -24.95 12.58 -6.68
N ASN A 321 -25.68 13.01 -7.71
CA ASN A 321 -27.08 12.63 -7.96
C ASN A 321 -27.27 11.19 -8.46
N GLN A 322 -26.19 10.49 -8.80
CA GLN A 322 -26.23 9.10 -9.23
C GLN A 322 -25.68 8.13 -8.15
N LEU A 323 -25.16 8.67 -7.03
CA LEU A 323 -24.67 7.84 -5.93
C LEU A 323 -25.78 7.02 -5.26
N ASP A 324 -27.02 7.55 -5.30
CA ASP A 324 -28.23 6.86 -4.78
C ASP A 324 -28.95 6.05 -5.86
N SER A 325 -28.44 6.02 -7.09
CA SER A 325 -29.12 5.37 -8.21
C SER A 325 -28.65 3.93 -8.45
N VAL A 326 -29.50 3.15 -9.10
CA VAL A 326 -29.36 1.73 -9.49
C VAL A 326 -28.07 1.38 -10.26
N ALA A 327 -27.25 2.38 -10.61
CA ALA A 327 -26.00 2.19 -11.35
C ALA A 327 -24.81 1.71 -10.50
N ILE A 328 -24.92 1.76 -9.15
CA ILE A 328 -23.92 1.19 -8.23
C ILE A 328 -24.51 -0.10 -7.68
N PRO A 329 -23.82 -1.23 -7.87
CA PRO A 329 -24.29 -2.50 -7.34
C PRO A 329 -24.57 -2.44 -5.84
N ASP A 330 -25.52 -3.23 -5.33
CA ASP A 330 -25.89 -3.28 -3.90
C ASP A 330 -24.72 -3.55 -2.95
N THR A 331 -23.64 -4.12 -3.46
CA THR A 331 -22.41 -4.37 -2.71
C THR A 331 -21.50 -3.15 -2.61
N VAL A 332 -21.78 -2.08 -3.35
CA VAL A 332 -21.04 -0.81 -3.30
C VAL A 332 -22.02 0.29 -2.93
N LYS A 333 -21.90 0.83 -1.74
CA LYS A 333 -22.76 1.91 -1.23
C LYS A 333 -21.93 3.14 -0.93
N VAL A 334 -22.42 4.31 -1.34
CA VAL A 334 -21.86 5.60 -0.95
C VAL A 334 -22.93 6.35 -0.16
N GLN A 335 -22.62 6.62 1.10
CA GLN A 335 -23.49 7.37 2.00
C GLN A 335 -22.96 8.80 2.14
N PRO A 336 -23.59 9.79 1.52
CA PRO A 336 -23.13 11.17 1.63
C PRO A 336 -23.41 11.74 2.99
N TRP A 337 -22.56 12.68 3.42
CA TRP A 337 -22.87 13.53 4.57
C TRP A 337 -24.11 14.38 4.26
N LYS A 338 -25.06 14.40 5.16
CA LYS A 338 -26.27 15.25 5.01
C LYS A 338 -25.97 16.74 5.06
N LYS A 339 -24.81 17.14 5.57
CA LYS A 339 -24.40 18.52 5.79
C LYS A 339 -22.89 18.61 5.76
N LYS A 340 -22.34 19.68 5.18
CA LYS A 340 -20.89 19.96 5.31
C LYS A 340 -20.58 20.22 6.79
N LEU A 341 -19.71 19.42 7.36
CA LEU A 341 -19.26 19.49 8.74
C LEU A 341 -17.78 19.90 8.77
N TYR A 342 -17.36 20.59 9.81
CA TYR A 342 -15.94 20.74 10.11
C TYR A 342 -15.36 19.38 10.53
N ALA A 343 -14.04 19.21 10.42
CA ALA A 343 -13.38 17.91 10.67
C ALA A 343 -13.72 17.33 12.05
N GLU A 344 -13.75 18.17 13.06
CA GLU A 344 -14.06 17.80 14.46
C GLU A 344 -15.50 17.26 14.62
N ASP A 345 -16.49 17.96 14.03
CA ASP A 345 -17.89 17.50 14.07
C ASP A 345 -18.09 16.26 13.16
N ALA A 346 -17.39 16.22 12.04
CA ALA A 346 -17.50 15.14 11.07
C ALA A 346 -16.97 13.82 11.64
N VAL A 347 -15.85 13.84 12.37
CA VAL A 347 -15.29 12.62 12.99
C VAL A 347 -16.20 12.09 14.10
N ILE A 348 -16.80 12.97 14.91
CA ILE A 348 -17.78 12.58 15.92
C ILE A 348 -19.01 11.94 15.26
N TYR A 349 -19.48 12.54 14.17
CA TYR A 349 -20.62 11.99 13.42
C TYR A 349 -20.28 10.63 12.79
N ALA A 350 -19.08 10.50 12.20
CA ALA A 350 -18.60 9.23 11.68
C ALA A 350 -18.52 8.15 12.76
N ALA A 351 -17.95 8.47 13.93
CA ALA A 351 -17.87 7.55 15.06
C ALA A 351 -19.27 7.06 15.48
N LYS A 352 -20.25 7.96 15.59
CA LYS A 352 -21.65 7.60 15.92
C LYS A 352 -22.27 6.66 14.88
N LEU A 353 -22.04 6.91 13.59
CA LEU A 353 -22.53 6.01 12.53
C LEU A 353 -21.89 4.63 12.60
N LEU A 354 -20.59 4.56 12.85
CA LEU A 354 -19.84 3.31 12.96
C LEU A 354 -20.24 2.51 14.20
N ILE A 355 -20.38 3.17 15.33
CA ILE A 355 -20.87 2.58 16.59
C ILE A 355 -22.28 2.00 16.37
N ASN A 356 -23.19 2.77 15.78
CA ASN A 356 -24.53 2.28 15.46
C ASN A 356 -24.50 1.05 14.53
N ALA A 357 -23.54 1.00 13.60
CA ALA A 357 -23.37 -0.17 12.72
C ALA A 357 -22.90 -1.42 13.50
N PHE A 358 -22.08 -1.27 14.54
CA PHE A 358 -21.71 -2.37 15.45
C PHE A 358 -22.89 -2.81 16.30
N ASP A 359 -23.64 -1.88 16.91
CA ASP A 359 -24.81 -2.17 17.75
C ASP A 359 -25.89 -2.95 16.99
N HIS A 360 -26.11 -2.62 15.73
CA HIS A 360 -27.05 -3.32 14.85
C HIS A 360 -26.47 -4.55 14.16
N LYS A 361 -25.25 -4.98 14.53
CA LYS A 361 -24.55 -6.15 13.93
C LYS A 361 -24.39 -6.06 12.40
N LEU A 362 -24.36 -4.86 11.86
CA LEU A 362 -24.08 -4.61 10.45
C LEU A 362 -22.59 -4.76 10.14
N LEU A 363 -21.75 -4.53 11.18
CA LEU A 363 -20.31 -4.75 11.17
C LEU A 363 -19.94 -5.82 12.18
N ASP A 364 -19.02 -6.67 11.78
CA ASP A 364 -18.38 -7.65 12.62
C ASP A 364 -16.95 -7.18 12.92
N PRO A 365 -16.58 -6.97 14.19
CA PRO A 365 -15.26 -6.44 14.53
C PRO A 365 -14.10 -7.38 14.16
N GLU A 366 -14.37 -8.66 13.86
CA GLU A 366 -13.34 -9.64 13.48
C GLU A 366 -13.18 -9.77 11.96
N LEU A 367 -14.29 -9.70 11.22
CA LEU A 367 -14.32 -10.01 9.79
C LEU A 367 -14.31 -8.77 8.90
N ASP A 368 -14.70 -7.63 9.45
CA ASP A 368 -14.89 -6.39 8.72
C ASP A 368 -13.84 -5.35 9.11
N MET A 369 -13.62 -4.34 8.26
CA MET A 369 -12.62 -3.30 8.51
C MET A 369 -13.12 -1.91 8.13
N ILE A 370 -12.73 -0.94 8.94
CA ILE A 370 -12.96 0.46 8.66
C ILE A 370 -11.64 1.08 8.21
N LEU A 371 -11.67 1.80 7.10
CA LEU A 371 -10.51 2.47 6.51
C LEU A 371 -10.69 3.99 6.56
N CYS A 372 -9.61 4.70 6.89
CA CYS A 372 -9.56 6.15 6.88
C CYS A 372 -8.25 6.62 6.21
N PRO A 373 -8.19 7.75 5.50
CA PRO A 373 -6.96 8.23 4.90
C PRO A 373 -5.88 8.69 5.90
N PHE A 374 -6.26 9.21 7.07
CA PHE A 374 -5.36 9.80 8.08
C PHE A 374 -5.36 9.06 9.42
N ASN A 375 -4.31 9.30 10.22
CA ASN A 375 -4.22 8.86 11.61
C ASN A 375 -4.85 9.87 12.56
N LYS A 376 -4.44 11.15 12.50
CA LYS A 376 -4.83 12.23 13.42
C LYS A 376 -5.95 13.12 12.88
N ALA A 377 -6.39 14.06 13.65
CA ALA A 377 -7.52 14.93 13.37
C ALA A 377 -8.78 14.11 13.02
N PHE A 378 -9.32 14.23 11.82
CA PHE A 378 -10.32 13.28 11.35
C PHE A 378 -9.61 12.00 10.89
N GLY A 379 -9.26 11.14 11.81
CA GLY A 379 -8.40 10.00 11.53
C GLY A 379 -8.67 8.75 12.36
N THR A 380 -7.81 7.76 12.19
CA THR A 380 -7.94 6.44 12.82
C THR A 380 -7.85 6.52 14.33
N ASP A 381 -7.10 7.48 14.90
CA ASP A 381 -6.87 7.56 16.34
C ASP A 381 -8.14 7.88 17.12
N TYR A 382 -8.90 8.87 16.65
CA TYR A 382 -10.19 9.19 17.25
C TYR A 382 -11.19 8.05 17.09
N LEU A 383 -11.34 7.55 15.84
CA LEU A 383 -12.33 6.53 15.52
C LEU A 383 -12.08 5.23 16.29
N ASN A 384 -10.81 4.81 16.38
CA ASN A 384 -10.42 3.63 17.15
C ASN A 384 -10.78 3.77 18.63
N ARG A 385 -10.44 4.90 19.25
CA ARG A 385 -10.75 5.14 20.66
C ARG A 385 -12.25 5.18 20.93
N ALA A 386 -13.00 5.85 20.08
CA ALA A 386 -14.46 5.93 20.22
C ALA A 386 -15.12 4.54 20.13
N ILE A 387 -14.68 3.72 19.18
CA ILE A 387 -15.20 2.36 18.98
C ILE A 387 -14.77 1.45 20.14
N ALA A 388 -13.49 1.42 20.50
CA ALA A 388 -12.97 0.61 21.60
C ALA A 388 -13.69 0.92 22.93
N HIS A 389 -13.82 2.20 23.27
CA HIS A 389 -14.54 2.63 24.47
C HIS A 389 -16.00 2.20 24.45
N HIS A 390 -16.71 2.37 23.34
CA HIS A 390 -18.09 1.92 23.21
C HIS A 390 -18.24 0.41 23.41
N LEU A 391 -17.37 -0.37 22.76
CA LEU A 391 -17.40 -1.83 22.85
C LEU A 391 -17.04 -2.32 24.26
N SER A 392 -16.09 -1.68 24.96
CA SER A 392 -15.74 -2.02 26.34
C SER A 392 -16.92 -1.75 27.29
N VAL A 393 -17.60 -0.61 27.15
CA VAL A 393 -18.80 -0.29 27.93
C VAL A 393 -19.93 -1.30 27.64
N ALA A 394 -20.14 -1.65 26.38
CA ALA A 394 -21.19 -2.59 25.98
C ALA A 394 -20.92 -4.03 26.49
N SER A 395 -19.65 -4.43 26.59
CA SER A 395 -19.26 -5.75 27.14
C SER A 395 -19.17 -5.76 28.68
N GLY A 396 -19.19 -4.60 29.33
CA GLY A 396 -18.98 -4.46 30.77
C GLY A 396 -17.52 -4.60 31.20
N GLU A 397 -16.58 -4.64 30.24
CA GLU A 397 -15.15 -4.73 30.52
C GLU A 397 -14.57 -3.35 30.86
N PRO A 398 -13.77 -3.23 31.93
CA PRO A 398 -13.18 -1.94 32.28
C PRO A 398 -12.09 -1.55 31.29
N THR A 399 -12.02 -0.26 30.95
CA THR A 399 -10.89 0.30 30.23
C THR A 399 -9.76 0.62 31.21
N TYR A 400 -8.59 0.04 30.99
CA TYR A 400 -7.40 0.26 31.80
C TYR A 400 -6.57 1.41 31.25
N GLU A 401 -6.16 2.35 32.13
CA GLU A 401 -5.12 3.32 31.83
C GLU A 401 -3.76 2.68 32.12
N ILE A 402 -2.97 2.45 31.11
CA ILE A 402 -1.66 1.82 31.21
C ILE A 402 -0.60 2.89 31.05
N ILE A 403 0.22 3.08 32.09
CA ILE A 403 1.32 4.04 32.06
C ILE A 403 2.56 3.38 31.46
N THR A 404 3.07 3.98 30.37
CA THR A 404 4.22 3.49 29.62
C THR A 404 5.31 4.57 29.59
N GLY A 405 5.87 4.86 30.77
CA GLY A 405 6.81 5.97 30.96
C GLY A 405 6.11 7.33 30.95
N TRP A 406 6.18 8.07 29.85
CA TRP A 406 5.55 9.38 29.68
C TRP A 406 4.22 9.34 28.89
N LYS A 407 3.91 8.20 28.26
CA LYS A 407 2.64 8.01 27.54
C LYS A 407 1.64 7.22 28.38
N LYS A 408 0.36 7.38 28.02
CA LYS A 408 -0.77 6.60 28.51
C LYS A 408 -1.37 5.83 27.35
N VAL A 409 -1.57 4.54 27.54
CA VAL A 409 -2.27 3.65 26.58
C VAL A 409 -3.56 3.20 27.24
N TYR A 410 -4.66 3.21 26.51
CA TYR A 410 -5.98 2.81 27.01
C TYR A 410 -6.43 1.56 26.29
N LEU A 411 -6.63 0.47 27.03
CA LEU A 411 -7.03 -0.83 26.51
C LEU A 411 -8.06 -1.49 27.42
N ALA A 412 -8.94 -2.29 26.83
CA ALA A 412 -9.84 -3.20 27.53
C ALA A 412 -9.57 -4.64 27.12
N VAL A 413 -9.98 -5.61 27.97
CA VAL A 413 -9.98 -7.02 27.57
C VAL A 413 -10.98 -7.18 26.42
N GLY A 414 -10.59 -7.92 25.38
CA GLY A 414 -11.37 -8.08 24.16
C GLY A 414 -11.01 -7.08 23.05
N ASP A 415 -10.20 -6.04 23.33
CA ASP A 415 -9.80 -5.09 22.30
C ASP A 415 -9.05 -5.76 21.16
N ARG A 416 -9.42 -5.36 19.95
CA ARG A 416 -8.68 -5.69 18.74
C ARG A 416 -7.51 -4.73 18.58
N VAL A 417 -6.33 -5.28 18.48
CA VAL A 417 -5.09 -4.52 18.38
C VAL A 417 -4.24 -5.01 17.20
N LEU A 418 -3.28 -4.19 16.80
CA LEU A 418 -2.18 -4.59 15.94
C LEU A 418 -0.91 -4.67 16.79
N TYR A 419 -0.34 -5.84 16.88
CA TYR A 419 0.97 -6.10 17.47
C TYR A 419 1.97 -6.44 16.37
N GLU A 420 3.06 -5.67 16.27
CA GLU A 420 4.01 -5.81 15.18
C GLU A 420 3.35 -5.86 13.77
N LYS A 421 2.27 -5.10 13.61
CA LYS A 421 1.42 -5.01 12.40
C LYS A 421 0.57 -6.26 12.10
N GLU A 422 0.55 -7.25 12.99
CA GLU A 422 -0.34 -8.40 12.89
C GLU A 422 -1.58 -8.19 13.76
N PRO A 423 -2.76 -8.63 13.31
CA PRO A 423 -3.96 -8.59 14.13
C PRO A 423 -3.78 -9.46 15.37
N ALA A 424 -4.15 -8.91 16.52
CA ALA A 424 -4.16 -9.60 17.79
C ALA A 424 -5.35 -9.14 18.63
N ARG A 425 -5.65 -9.88 19.68
CA ARG A 425 -6.71 -9.55 20.64
C ARG A 425 -6.15 -9.50 22.04
N VAL A 426 -6.55 -8.52 22.81
CA VAL A 426 -6.24 -8.45 24.25
C VAL A 426 -7.06 -9.50 24.99
N ILE A 427 -6.38 -10.47 25.63
CA ILE A 427 -7.05 -11.54 26.38
C ILE A 427 -6.95 -11.36 27.89
N SER A 428 -5.95 -10.63 28.38
CA SER A 428 -5.88 -10.26 29.80
C SER A 428 -5.06 -9.00 30.03
N ILE A 429 -5.41 -8.25 31.07
CA ILE A 429 -4.67 -7.10 31.57
C ILE A 429 -4.51 -7.28 33.08
N SER A 430 -3.27 -7.24 33.58
CA SER A 430 -2.96 -7.40 35.00
C SER A 430 -1.92 -6.39 35.45
N THR A 431 -1.88 -6.10 36.74
CA THR A 431 -0.89 -5.19 37.32
C THR A 431 0.53 -5.73 37.16
N ASN A 432 1.45 -4.89 36.72
CA ASN A 432 2.85 -5.27 36.58
C ASN A 432 3.61 -5.00 37.89
N MET A 433 4.04 -6.06 38.56
CA MET A 433 4.77 -5.99 39.82
C MET A 433 6.18 -5.39 39.68
N ALA A 434 6.73 -5.35 38.49
CA ALA A 434 8.04 -4.73 38.20
C ALA A 434 7.94 -3.20 38.04
N TYR A 435 6.73 -2.64 37.92
CA TYR A 435 6.53 -1.21 37.77
C TYR A 435 6.80 -0.47 39.09
N ARG A 436 7.67 0.55 39.04
CA ARG A 436 8.08 1.34 40.22
C ARG A 436 7.33 2.65 40.40
N GLY A 437 6.44 3.01 39.48
CA GLY A 437 5.63 4.22 39.57
C GLY A 437 4.36 4.02 40.41
N VAL A 438 3.56 5.09 40.54
CA VAL A 438 2.24 5.03 41.16
C VAL A 438 1.31 4.26 40.22
N GLN A 439 0.69 3.20 40.73
CA GLN A 439 -0.31 2.44 39.97
C GLN A 439 -1.51 3.32 39.66
N PRO A 440 -1.96 3.37 38.40
CA PRO A 440 -3.16 4.11 38.04
C PRO A 440 -4.37 3.49 38.75
N GLN A 441 -5.16 4.32 39.42
CA GLN A 441 -6.42 3.88 40.00
C GLN A 441 -7.46 3.70 38.87
N PRO A 442 -8.36 2.72 39.00
CA PRO A 442 -9.54 2.66 38.15
C PRO A 442 -10.27 4.00 38.26
N ALA A 443 -10.51 4.64 37.16
CA ALA A 443 -11.21 5.92 37.11
C ALA A 443 -12.25 5.85 36.00
N ASP A 444 -13.34 6.58 36.18
CA ASP A 444 -14.28 6.78 35.08
C ASP A 444 -13.56 7.48 33.93
N ILE A 445 -13.39 6.75 32.86
CA ILE A 445 -12.73 7.20 31.65
C ILE A 445 -13.83 7.58 30.66
N TYR A 446 -13.73 8.75 30.06
CA TYR A 446 -14.69 9.23 29.07
C TYR A 446 -13.95 9.87 27.88
N LEU A 447 -14.65 9.99 26.77
CA LEU A 447 -14.17 10.74 25.62
C LEU A 447 -14.49 12.22 25.80
N ASP A 448 -13.47 13.08 25.77
CA ASP A 448 -13.66 14.52 25.74
C ASP A 448 -14.13 15.02 24.36
N ARG A 449 -14.29 16.34 24.21
CA ARG A 449 -14.69 16.96 22.93
C ARG A 449 -13.66 16.74 21.81
N GLU A 450 -12.40 16.51 22.16
CA GLU A 450 -11.30 16.26 21.24
C GLU A 450 -11.12 14.76 20.95
N GLY A 451 -11.96 13.90 21.59
CA GLY A 451 -11.91 12.45 21.44
C GLY A 451 -10.75 11.79 22.17
N LEU A 452 -10.20 12.49 23.14
CA LEU A 452 -9.20 11.92 24.04
C LEU A 452 -9.91 11.20 25.17
N LEU A 453 -9.44 10.01 25.50
CA LEU A 453 -9.86 9.32 26.72
C LEU A 453 -9.23 10.04 27.91
N THR A 454 -10.06 10.61 28.75
CA THR A 454 -9.61 11.41 29.92
C THR A 454 -10.28 10.91 31.20
N LYS A 455 -9.64 11.19 32.34
CA LYS A 455 -10.27 11.06 33.66
C LYS A 455 -11.06 12.33 33.95
N GLN A 456 -12.07 12.22 34.75
CA GLN A 456 -12.93 13.36 35.18
C GLN A 456 -12.16 14.57 35.76
N SER A 457 -10.91 14.36 36.19
CA SER A 457 -10.01 15.39 36.74
C SER A 457 -9.08 16.07 35.73
N ASP A 458 -8.91 15.54 34.52
CA ASP A 458 -7.88 16.00 33.57
C ASP A 458 -8.39 17.04 32.55
N THR A 459 -9.62 17.52 32.68
CA THR A 459 -10.31 18.44 31.75
C THR A 459 -9.73 19.86 31.68
N LEU A 460 -8.61 20.17 32.34
CA LEU A 460 -8.15 21.56 32.51
C LEU A 460 -6.80 21.93 31.86
N LEU A 461 -6.17 21.04 31.06
CA LEU A 461 -4.91 21.38 30.38
C LEU A 461 -5.00 21.13 28.88
N GLY A 462 -5.46 22.17 28.18
CA GLY A 462 -5.35 22.22 26.72
C GLY A 462 -3.92 22.46 26.30
N ASN A 463 -3.44 21.63 25.36
CA ASN A 463 -2.27 21.93 24.54
C ASN A 463 -2.63 21.70 23.08
N THR A 464 -2.83 22.82 22.39
CA THR A 464 -2.91 22.88 20.93
C THR A 464 -1.50 22.89 20.38
N ALA A 465 -1.09 21.81 19.72
CA ALA A 465 0.11 21.77 18.90
C ALA A 465 -0.25 21.60 17.42
N THR A 466 0.41 22.37 16.59
CA THR A 466 0.15 22.60 15.17
C THR A 466 0.41 21.36 14.31
N SER A 467 -0.52 21.09 13.37
CA SER A 467 -0.79 19.79 12.74
C SER A 467 0.14 19.30 11.63
N LEU A 468 1.07 20.08 11.11
CA LEU A 468 1.89 19.67 9.94
C LEU A 468 3.20 18.96 10.29
N ASP A 469 3.83 19.35 11.39
CA ASP A 469 5.07 18.68 11.85
C ASP A 469 4.78 17.31 12.47
N GLN A 470 3.59 17.14 13.05
CA GLN A 470 3.16 15.88 13.66
C GLN A 470 2.79 14.79 12.63
N ASP A 471 2.27 15.17 11.46
CA ASP A 471 1.96 14.19 10.39
C ASP A 471 3.25 13.59 9.79
N ILE A 472 4.35 14.36 9.82
CA ILE A 472 5.68 13.90 9.39
C ILE A 472 6.30 12.99 10.44
N ASP A 473 6.17 13.33 11.73
CA ASP A 473 6.67 12.51 12.83
C ASP A 473 5.88 11.19 12.96
N ASP A 474 4.55 11.21 12.80
CA ASP A 474 3.73 9.99 12.79
C ASP A 474 3.99 9.11 11.57
N PHE A 475 4.35 9.73 10.46
CA PHE A 475 4.75 8.99 9.28
C PHE A 475 6.16 8.40 9.47
N LEU A 476 7.12 9.16 10.02
CA LEU A 476 8.43 8.66 10.43
C LEU A 476 8.27 7.53 11.45
N ASP A 477 7.39 7.67 12.44
CA ASP A 477 7.04 6.60 13.37
C ASP A 477 6.39 5.39 12.69
N SER A 478 5.62 5.58 11.61
CA SER A 478 5.06 4.47 10.83
C SER A 478 6.10 3.74 9.99
N VAL A 479 7.12 4.44 9.50
CA VAL A 479 8.29 3.87 8.80
C VAL A 479 9.25 3.25 9.82
N VAL A 480 9.48 3.93 10.92
CA VAL A 480 10.30 3.48 12.05
C VAL A 480 9.68 2.24 12.70
N SER A 481 8.37 2.19 12.92
CA SER A 481 7.69 0.96 13.37
C SER A 481 7.61 -0.12 12.28
N ALA A 482 7.79 0.22 10.97
CA ALA A 482 8.02 -0.76 9.91
C ALA A 482 9.37 -1.44 10.04
N THR A 483 10.35 -0.75 10.61
CA THR A 483 11.70 -1.27 10.87
C THR A 483 11.88 -1.85 12.26
N GLY A 484 10.89 -1.74 13.17
CA GLY A 484 10.99 -2.20 14.56
C GLY A 484 11.77 -1.22 15.45
N GLU A 485 11.74 0.07 15.12
CA GLU A 485 12.49 1.08 15.86
C GLU A 485 11.71 1.67 17.04
N ASP A 486 12.15 1.34 18.24
CA ASP A 486 11.95 2.14 19.42
C ASP A 486 13.06 3.18 19.53
N THR A 487 12.74 4.45 19.37
CA THR A 487 13.68 5.58 19.48
C THR A 487 14.13 5.88 20.92
N GLN A 488 13.83 5.00 21.89
CA GLN A 488 14.16 5.21 23.31
C GLN A 488 14.73 3.95 23.95
N ALA A 489 16.05 3.71 23.79
CA ALA A 489 16.70 2.56 24.41
C ALA A 489 16.56 2.51 25.94
N GLU A 490 16.45 3.64 26.63
CA GLU A 490 16.20 3.69 28.08
C GLU A 490 14.73 3.54 28.45
N GLY A 491 13.79 3.97 27.59
CA GLY A 491 12.35 3.83 27.81
C GLY A 491 11.81 2.44 27.48
N ALA A 492 12.40 1.77 26.48
CA ALA A 492 11.94 0.47 25.99
C ALA A 492 12.07 -0.65 27.05
N ALA A 493 13.07 -0.57 27.90
CA ALA A 493 13.31 -1.55 28.98
C ALA A 493 12.56 -1.24 30.27
N ARG A 494 11.87 -0.08 30.39
CA ARG A 494 11.10 0.26 31.59
C ARG A 494 9.85 -0.58 31.65
N ALA A 495 9.56 -1.13 32.83
CA ALA A 495 8.29 -1.81 33.08
C ALA A 495 7.11 -0.84 32.91
N ALA A 496 6.09 -1.28 32.20
CA ALA A 496 4.82 -0.58 32.15
C ALA A 496 4.00 -0.84 33.42
N SER A 497 2.96 -0.02 33.70
CA SER A 497 2.11 -0.21 34.90
C SER A 497 1.31 -1.52 34.88
N HIS A 498 1.06 -2.07 33.71
CA HIS A 498 0.32 -3.33 33.53
C HIS A 498 1.06 -4.27 32.59
N VAL A 499 0.78 -5.57 32.73
CA VAL A 499 1.11 -6.60 31.75
C VAL A 499 -0.13 -6.85 30.90
N VAL A 500 0.03 -6.81 29.59
CA VAL A 500 -1.03 -7.07 28.61
C VAL A 500 -0.71 -8.38 27.89
N THR A 501 -1.59 -9.35 27.96
CA THR A 501 -1.45 -10.60 27.20
C THR A 501 -2.33 -10.52 25.95
N LEU A 502 -1.72 -10.82 24.82
CA LEU A 502 -2.35 -10.84 23.51
C LEU A 502 -2.47 -12.26 23.00
N GLN A 503 -3.56 -12.57 22.33
CA GLN A 503 -3.70 -13.73 21.46
C GLN A 503 -3.45 -13.31 20.02
N LEU A 504 -2.49 -13.94 19.36
CA LEU A 504 -2.15 -13.71 17.96
C LEU A 504 -3.08 -14.50 17.02
N ALA A 505 -3.03 -14.18 15.73
CA ALA A 505 -3.88 -14.81 14.71
C ALA A 505 -3.65 -16.34 14.56
N ASP A 506 -2.48 -16.83 14.92
CA ASP A 506 -2.15 -18.28 14.94
C ASP A 506 -2.57 -18.98 16.23
N GLY A 507 -3.20 -18.27 17.16
CA GLY A 507 -3.64 -18.77 18.47
C GLY A 507 -2.56 -18.76 19.55
N SER A 508 -1.33 -18.37 19.24
CA SER A 508 -0.26 -18.19 20.24
C SER A 508 -0.52 -16.98 21.12
N GLU A 509 0.06 -16.99 22.33
CA GLU A 509 -0.08 -15.93 23.29
C GLU A 509 1.26 -15.21 23.52
N VAL A 510 1.20 -13.90 23.63
CA VAL A 510 2.35 -13.04 23.91
C VAL A 510 2.01 -12.08 25.04
N SER A 511 2.86 -12.02 26.07
CA SER A 511 2.73 -11.06 27.18
C SER A 511 3.66 -9.88 26.99
N LEU A 512 3.10 -8.69 27.08
CA LEU A 512 3.80 -7.40 26.93
C LEU A 512 3.82 -6.70 28.28
N ASP A 513 5.01 -6.41 28.80
CA ASP A 513 5.22 -5.85 30.12
C ASP A 513 6.10 -4.60 30.12
N THR A 514 6.69 -4.25 28.98
CA THR A 514 7.55 -3.07 28.86
C THR A 514 6.85 -1.90 28.17
N ALA A 515 7.30 -0.69 28.49
CA ALA A 515 6.80 0.53 27.89
C ALA A 515 6.94 0.54 26.36
N GLY A 516 8.06 0.05 25.85
CA GLY A 516 8.31 0.01 24.39
C GLY A 516 7.31 -0.88 23.66
N GLN A 517 7.08 -2.11 24.17
CA GLN A 517 6.14 -3.06 23.56
C GLN A 517 4.70 -2.49 23.54
N LEU A 518 4.26 -1.90 24.65
CA LEU A 518 2.90 -1.36 24.77
C LEU A 518 2.71 -0.05 23.98
N ASN A 519 3.73 0.77 23.83
CA ASN A 519 3.67 1.96 22.97
C ASN A 519 3.58 1.61 21.48
N ALA A 520 4.04 0.43 21.09
CA ALA A 520 3.94 -0.08 19.72
C ALA A 520 2.56 -0.69 19.39
N LEU A 521 1.70 -0.93 20.39
CA LEU A 521 0.35 -1.41 20.16
C LEU A 521 -0.53 -0.31 19.56
N LEU A 522 -1.31 -0.70 18.55
CA LEU A 522 -2.32 0.14 17.92
C LEU A 522 -3.68 -0.54 18.00
N LEU A 523 -4.73 0.22 18.31
CA LEU A 523 -6.09 -0.29 18.17
C LEU A 523 -6.36 -0.63 16.70
N GLY A 524 -7.05 -1.74 16.44
CA GLY A 524 -7.18 -2.37 15.13
C GLY A 524 -8.59 -2.32 14.52
N TYR A 525 -9.51 -1.49 15.02
CA TYR A 525 -10.86 -1.35 14.47
C TYR A 525 -10.89 -0.50 13.20
N VAL A 526 -10.03 0.51 13.14
CA VAL A 526 -9.88 1.42 12.01
C VAL A 526 -8.42 1.49 11.60
N LEU A 527 -8.14 1.28 10.31
CA LEU A 527 -6.78 1.35 9.76
C LEU A 527 -6.68 2.46 8.73
N THR A 528 -5.46 2.98 8.54
CA THR A 528 -5.21 3.78 7.34
C THR A 528 -5.20 2.88 6.11
N VAL A 529 -5.57 3.45 4.95
CA VAL A 529 -5.53 2.71 3.68
C VAL A 529 -4.13 2.16 3.39
N HIS A 530 -3.07 2.88 3.80
CA HIS A 530 -1.68 2.42 3.67
C HIS A 530 -1.39 1.19 4.54
N LYS A 531 -1.84 1.19 5.80
CA LYS A 531 -1.67 0.03 6.70
C LYS A 531 -2.51 -1.18 6.27
N ALA A 532 -3.56 -0.96 5.48
CA ALA A 532 -4.45 -1.99 4.96
C ALA A 532 -3.92 -2.68 3.69
N GLN A 533 -2.84 -2.18 3.09
CA GLN A 533 -2.24 -2.80 1.90
C GLN A 533 -1.77 -4.23 2.20
N GLY A 534 -1.99 -5.13 1.25
CA GLY A 534 -1.71 -6.57 1.42
C GLY A 534 -2.77 -7.35 2.19
N SER A 535 -3.77 -6.68 2.79
CA SER A 535 -4.87 -7.32 3.53
C SER A 535 -6.19 -7.26 2.77
N GLU A 536 -7.14 -8.13 3.15
CA GLU A 536 -8.49 -8.13 2.58
C GLU A 536 -9.49 -8.55 3.65
N TRP A 537 -10.66 -7.93 3.64
CA TRP A 537 -11.73 -8.18 4.60
C TRP A 537 -13.05 -8.48 3.90
N ARG A 538 -13.97 -9.11 4.64
CA ARG A 538 -15.31 -9.43 4.14
C ARG A 538 -16.03 -8.16 3.69
N LYS A 539 -16.18 -7.21 4.59
CA LYS A 539 -16.73 -5.88 4.32
C LYS A 539 -15.71 -4.81 4.65
N VAL A 540 -15.72 -3.73 3.88
CA VAL A 540 -14.89 -2.56 4.15
C VAL A 540 -15.80 -1.33 4.22
N ILE A 541 -15.55 -0.47 5.21
CA ILE A 541 -16.11 0.87 5.24
C ILE A 541 -14.95 1.85 5.02
N LEU A 542 -15.06 2.69 4.02
CA LEU A 542 -14.13 3.79 3.78
C LEU A 542 -14.76 5.10 4.25
N VAL A 543 -14.10 5.77 5.19
CA VAL A 543 -14.54 7.08 5.68
C VAL A 543 -13.69 8.17 5.02
N THR A 544 -14.36 9.13 4.35
CA THR A 544 -13.69 10.24 3.65
C THR A 544 -14.27 11.58 4.04
N HIS A 545 -13.44 12.62 4.04
CA HIS A 545 -13.82 14.00 4.38
C HIS A 545 -12.96 14.98 3.59
N HIS A 546 -13.39 16.24 3.43
CA HIS A 546 -12.60 17.24 2.68
C HIS A 546 -11.23 17.54 3.32
N SER A 547 -11.07 17.36 4.65
CA SER A 547 -9.76 17.46 5.30
C SER A 547 -8.75 16.43 4.81
N HIS A 548 -9.21 15.34 4.18
CA HIS A 548 -8.36 14.30 3.61
C HIS A 548 -7.85 14.60 2.18
N ASN A 549 -8.18 15.75 1.60
CA ASN A 549 -7.92 16.06 0.18
C ASN A 549 -6.45 15.91 -0.24
N SER A 550 -5.49 16.17 0.67
CA SER A 550 -4.06 16.03 0.38
C SER A 550 -3.63 14.58 0.11
N MET A 551 -4.33 13.62 0.71
CA MET A 551 -4.07 12.19 0.57
C MET A 551 -4.96 11.52 -0.47
N LEU A 552 -6.16 12.08 -0.70
CA LEU A 552 -7.12 11.47 -1.61
C LEU A 552 -6.64 11.55 -3.05
N ALA A 553 -6.40 10.38 -3.59
CA ALA A 553 -6.02 10.16 -4.97
C ALA A 553 -6.68 8.88 -5.49
N ARG A 554 -6.68 8.71 -6.79
CA ARG A 554 -7.23 7.54 -7.49
C ARG A 554 -6.67 6.24 -6.95
N GLU A 555 -5.36 6.18 -6.74
CA GLU A 555 -4.65 5.02 -6.22
C GLU A 555 -5.07 4.66 -4.79
N LEU A 556 -5.31 5.67 -3.93
CA LEU A 556 -5.80 5.45 -2.57
C LEU A 556 -7.22 4.87 -2.57
N LEU A 557 -8.13 5.47 -3.35
CA LEU A 557 -9.49 5.00 -3.46
C LEU A 557 -9.56 3.59 -4.07
N TYR A 558 -8.77 3.34 -5.11
CA TYR A 558 -8.65 2.02 -5.73
C TYR A 558 -8.14 0.98 -4.73
N THR A 559 -7.06 1.32 -4.00
CA THR A 559 -6.49 0.43 -2.97
C THR A 559 -7.52 0.12 -1.89
N ALA A 560 -8.25 1.11 -1.38
CA ALA A 560 -9.27 0.91 -0.36
C ALA A 560 -10.41 0.00 -0.85
N VAL A 561 -10.93 0.25 -2.05
CA VAL A 561 -12.04 -0.53 -2.64
C VAL A 561 -11.64 -1.98 -2.86
N THR A 562 -10.41 -2.22 -3.32
CA THR A 562 -9.90 -3.58 -3.59
C THR A 562 -9.61 -4.38 -2.32
N ARG A 563 -9.71 -3.79 -1.12
CA ARG A 563 -9.60 -4.52 0.16
C ARG A 563 -10.87 -5.29 0.50
N ALA A 564 -12.01 -4.97 -0.11
CA ALA A 564 -13.29 -5.61 0.15
C ALA A 564 -13.44 -6.91 -0.66
N LYS A 565 -13.95 -7.96 0.00
CA LYS A 565 -14.29 -9.24 -0.65
C LYS A 565 -15.75 -9.29 -1.08
N GLU A 566 -16.66 -8.82 -0.23
CA GLU A 566 -18.11 -8.93 -0.44
C GLU A 566 -18.78 -7.57 -0.65
N SER A 567 -18.42 -6.56 0.18
CA SER A 567 -19.02 -5.23 0.06
C SER A 567 -18.10 -4.10 0.49
N ILE A 568 -18.27 -2.96 -0.14
CA ILE A 568 -17.62 -1.69 0.21
C ILE A 568 -18.67 -0.62 0.46
N HIS A 569 -18.58 0.06 1.60
CA HIS A 569 -19.40 1.22 1.93
C HIS A 569 -18.50 2.43 2.05
N ILE A 570 -18.83 3.52 1.38
CA ILE A 570 -18.08 4.78 1.45
C ILE A 570 -18.94 5.79 2.17
N ILE A 571 -18.46 6.28 3.30
CA ILE A 571 -19.11 7.34 4.08
C ILE A 571 -18.30 8.61 3.88
N GLY A 572 -18.93 9.65 3.34
CA GLY A 572 -18.20 10.91 3.11
C GLY A 572 -18.92 11.91 2.22
N GLU A 573 -18.16 12.90 1.77
CA GLU A 573 -18.65 13.95 0.88
C GLU A 573 -18.50 13.50 -0.58
N PRO A 574 -19.58 13.53 -1.39
CA PRO A 574 -19.54 13.08 -2.79
C PRO A 574 -18.51 13.84 -3.64
N ASP A 575 -18.39 15.15 -3.45
CA ASP A 575 -17.41 15.99 -4.15
C ASP A 575 -15.96 15.70 -3.75
N VAL A 576 -15.73 15.20 -2.55
CA VAL A 576 -14.42 14.70 -2.08
C VAL A 576 -14.06 13.39 -2.79
N LEU A 577 -15.02 12.49 -2.91
CA LEU A 577 -14.83 11.24 -3.66
C LEU A 577 -14.54 11.54 -5.14
N GLU A 578 -15.29 12.43 -5.76
CA GLU A 578 -15.10 12.85 -7.15
C GLU A 578 -13.71 13.44 -7.39
N ARG A 579 -13.27 14.35 -6.51
CA ARG A 579 -11.90 14.90 -6.56
C ARG A 579 -10.83 13.81 -6.40
N GLY A 580 -11.02 12.88 -5.48
CA GLY A 580 -10.11 11.75 -5.31
C GLY A 580 -10.02 10.88 -6.57
N ILE A 581 -11.12 10.61 -7.25
CA ILE A 581 -11.16 9.84 -8.51
C ILE A 581 -10.41 10.58 -9.63
N THR A 582 -10.56 11.91 -9.71
CA THR A 582 -9.89 12.71 -10.74
C THR A 582 -8.41 12.95 -10.45
N ASN A 583 -8.01 12.99 -9.17
CA ASN A 583 -6.62 13.16 -8.75
C ASN A 583 -5.82 11.87 -8.97
N GLN A 584 -4.83 11.88 -9.85
CA GLN A 584 -4.00 10.72 -10.19
C GLN A 584 -2.54 11.00 -9.83
N LYS A 585 -1.94 10.14 -9.00
CA LYS A 585 -0.52 10.24 -8.62
C LYS A 585 0.40 9.58 -9.65
N ILE A 586 0.04 8.42 -10.15
CA ILE A 586 0.78 7.68 -11.19
C ILE A 586 0.11 7.98 -12.53
N VAL A 587 0.68 8.91 -13.28
CA VAL A 587 0.10 9.38 -14.54
C VAL A 587 0.07 8.26 -15.58
N GLY A 588 -1.08 8.08 -16.22
CA GLY A 588 -1.31 7.08 -17.26
C GLY A 588 -2.58 6.26 -17.01
N ASN A 589 -3.36 6.03 -18.08
CA ASN A 589 -4.63 5.31 -18.01
C ASN A 589 -4.50 3.83 -18.40
N ASN A 590 -3.34 3.41 -18.89
CA ASN A 590 -3.00 2.03 -19.23
C ASN A 590 -1.56 1.72 -18.85
N LEU A 591 -1.18 0.47 -18.93
CA LEU A 591 0.14 -0.01 -18.54
C LEU A 591 1.27 0.71 -19.30
N GLN A 592 1.11 0.89 -20.60
CA GLN A 592 2.12 1.55 -21.45
C GLN A 592 2.34 3.01 -21.02
N ALA A 593 1.26 3.79 -20.80
CA ALA A 593 1.37 5.18 -20.35
C ALA A 593 2.02 5.28 -18.96
N LYS A 594 1.76 4.32 -18.07
CA LYS A 594 2.42 4.26 -16.76
C LYS A 594 3.89 3.88 -16.89
N ALA A 595 4.23 2.97 -17.80
CA ALA A 595 5.62 2.66 -18.11
C ALA A 595 6.39 3.91 -18.59
N GLU A 596 5.82 4.68 -19.50
CA GLU A 596 6.40 5.95 -19.97
C GLU A 596 6.55 6.98 -18.84
N TYR A 597 5.59 7.07 -17.92
CA TYR A 597 5.70 7.92 -16.73
C TYR A 597 6.91 7.56 -15.87
N PHE A 598 7.12 6.26 -15.58
CA PHE A 598 8.28 5.81 -14.80
C PHE A 598 9.59 5.93 -15.58
N LYS A 599 9.56 5.75 -16.89
CA LYS A 599 10.72 6.02 -17.76
C LYS A 599 11.12 7.49 -17.72
N GLY A 600 10.14 8.42 -17.75
CA GLY A 600 10.39 9.84 -17.57
C GLY A 600 10.99 10.16 -16.19
N LYS A 601 10.52 9.51 -15.13
CA LYS A 601 11.14 9.64 -13.79
C LYS A 601 12.57 9.12 -13.75
N ALA A 602 12.85 7.99 -14.41
CA ALA A 602 14.19 7.41 -14.47
C ALA A 602 15.20 8.37 -15.10
N SER A 603 14.80 9.18 -16.08
CA SER A 603 15.65 10.18 -16.73
C SER A 603 16.16 11.25 -15.76
N ASN A 604 15.46 11.48 -14.65
CA ASN A 604 15.76 12.50 -13.66
C ASN A 604 16.34 11.93 -12.35
N MET A 605 16.68 10.63 -12.31
CA MET A 605 17.18 9.96 -11.12
C MET A 605 18.47 9.22 -11.45
N ASP A 606 19.44 9.23 -10.53
CA ASP A 606 20.58 8.32 -10.62
C ASP A 606 20.16 6.92 -10.21
N ILE A 607 19.90 6.08 -11.19
CA ILE A 607 19.59 4.65 -11.03
C ILE A 607 20.66 3.76 -11.68
N SER A 608 21.87 4.27 -11.89
CA SER A 608 22.99 3.53 -12.50
C SER A 608 23.36 2.25 -11.74
N TRP A 609 23.05 2.21 -10.44
CA TRP A 609 23.23 1.06 -9.57
C TRP A 609 22.17 -0.03 -9.73
N LEU A 610 21.04 0.25 -10.42
CA LEU A 610 19.90 -0.65 -10.52
C LEU A 610 20.22 -1.81 -11.47
N ARG A 611 20.28 -2.99 -10.91
CA ARG A 611 20.54 -4.25 -11.60
C ARG A 611 19.36 -5.20 -11.41
N TRP A 612 19.05 -5.96 -12.45
CA TRP A 612 17.91 -6.88 -12.46
C TRP A 612 18.34 -8.36 -12.54
N GLN A 613 19.65 -8.60 -12.47
CA GLN A 613 20.25 -9.94 -12.58
C GLN A 613 20.95 -10.35 -11.30
#